data_8cdd4e2d2c9fd1779636ae4214975b28
#
_entry.id   8cdd4e2d2c9fd1779636ae4214975b28
#
_cell.length_a   1.000
_cell.length_b   1.000
_cell.length_c   1.000
_cell.angle_alpha   90.00
_cell.angle_beta   90.00
_cell.angle_gamma   90.00
#
_symmetry.space_group_name_H-M   'P 1'
#
loop_
_entity.id
_entity.type
_entity.pdbx_description
1 polymer ?
#
loop_
_entity_poly.entity_id
_entity_poly.type
_entity_poly.pdbx_seq_one_letter_code
_entity_poly.pdbx_strand_id
1 'polypeptide(L)'
;FSLYRFLITNDVWAQQRFEFGYRDIRPCPLIISFSGQPYIDVRASFNSFIPAKLSEKVSKKLADAYISILSDNPHYHDKIEFEIAFTIWTPEFLKHARIRLEPYGLSTEDICKLEISLKNITLNALSNFKKPLESINQLKKRRRSIELSSTSIEDKIFTLLDDCKRFGTLAFAHAARSGFVATTLLKSFDLI
;
A
#
# COMPACT_ATOMS: atom_id res chain seq x y z
N PHE A 1 -3.44 18.27 -10.55
CA PHE A 1 -2.63 17.07 -10.25
C PHE A 1 -1.42 17.35 -9.36
N SER A 2 -0.77 18.54 -9.44
CA SER A 2 0.46 18.86 -8.70
C SER A 2 0.32 18.71 -7.16
N LEU A 3 -0.76 19.24 -6.58
CA LEU A 3 -1.02 19.11 -5.14
C LEU A 3 -1.26 17.65 -4.72
N TYR A 4 -2.06 16.91 -5.50
CA TYR A 4 -2.31 15.50 -5.25
C TYR A 4 -1.03 14.67 -5.35
N ARG A 5 -0.17 14.98 -6.32
CA ARG A 5 1.13 14.37 -6.48
C ARG A 5 2.01 14.61 -5.24
N PHE A 6 2.07 15.85 -4.75
CA PHE A 6 2.85 16.20 -3.56
C PHE A 6 2.32 15.49 -2.30
N LEU A 7 1.01 15.54 -2.07
CA LEU A 7 0.42 15.03 -0.83
C LEU A 7 0.33 13.50 -0.76
N ILE A 8 0.23 12.81 -1.91
CA ILE A 8 -0.14 11.39 -1.93
C ILE A 8 0.82 10.54 -2.76
N THR A 9 0.95 10.83 -4.06
CA THR A 9 1.45 9.82 -5.00
C THR A 9 2.97 9.75 -5.11
N ASN A 10 3.70 10.81 -4.73
CA ASN A 10 5.17 10.78 -4.79
C ASN A 10 5.76 9.76 -3.80
N ASP A 11 5.31 9.82 -2.54
CA ASP A 11 5.95 9.06 -1.47
C ASP A 11 4.97 8.32 -0.58
N VAL A 12 3.81 8.94 -0.25
CA VAL A 12 2.95 8.48 0.85
C VAL A 12 2.42 7.06 0.62
N TRP A 13 2.00 6.73 -0.58
CA TRP A 13 1.52 5.37 -0.88
C TRP A 13 2.63 4.33 -0.77
N ALA A 14 3.82 4.62 -1.28
CA ALA A 14 4.96 3.72 -1.18
C ALA A 14 5.46 3.62 0.27
N GLN A 15 5.50 4.74 0.99
CA GLN A 15 5.87 4.78 2.40
C GLN A 15 4.91 3.97 3.25
N GLN A 16 3.60 4.14 3.06
CA GLN A 16 2.59 3.40 3.80
C GLN A 16 2.75 1.89 3.60
N ARG A 17 2.96 1.43 2.36
CA ARG A 17 3.18 0.01 2.07
C ARG A 17 4.46 -0.51 2.73
N PHE A 18 5.56 0.23 2.61
CA PHE A 18 6.83 -0.12 3.25
C PHE A 18 6.69 -0.26 4.77
N GLU A 19 6.01 0.66 5.44
CA GLU A 19 5.82 0.63 6.88
C GLU A 19 4.99 -0.57 7.38
N PHE A 20 4.17 -1.16 6.52
CA PHE A 20 3.48 -2.43 6.81
C PHE A 20 4.35 -3.67 6.57
N GLY A 21 5.44 -3.55 5.82
CA GLY A 21 6.38 -4.64 5.56
C GLY A 21 6.45 -5.08 4.10
N TYR A 22 5.92 -4.28 3.16
CA TYR A 22 6.15 -4.47 1.73
C TYR A 22 7.47 -3.83 1.31
N ARG A 23 7.90 -4.08 0.08
CA ARG A 23 9.12 -3.50 -0.48
C ARG A 23 9.06 -1.97 -0.55
N ASP A 24 10.17 -1.33 -0.21
CA ASP A 24 10.34 0.08 -0.51
C ASP A 24 10.73 0.26 -1.97
N ILE A 25 9.85 0.85 -2.74
CA ILE A 25 10.09 1.13 -4.15
C ILE A 25 10.58 2.57 -4.39
N ARG A 26 10.65 3.38 -3.34
CA ARG A 26 11.11 4.77 -3.48
C ARG A 26 12.58 4.82 -3.91
N PRO A 27 13.00 5.74 -4.75
CA PRO A 27 12.25 6.89 -5.27
C PRO A 27 11.43 6.62 -6.55
N CYS A 28 11.16 5.37 -6.91
CA CYS A 28 10.38 5.03 -8.10
C CYS A 28 8.93 5.53 -7.94
N PRO A 29 8.42 6.39 -8.83
CA PRO A 29 7.07 6.91 -8.70
C PRO A 29 6.04 5.84 -9.06
N LEU A 30 4.96 5.76 -8.28
CA LEU A 30 3.80 4.89 -8.59
C LEU A 30 2.93 5.47 -9.71
N ILE A 31 2.95 6.79 -9.88
CA ILE A 31 2.18 7.49 -10.90
C ILE A 31 3.11 8.33 -11.75
N ILE A 32 3.02 8.12 -13.05
CA ILE A 32 3.68 8.90 -14.08
C ILE A 32 2.66 9.79 -14.80
N SER A 33 3.09 10.89 -15.39
CA SER A 33 2.21 11.81 -16.09
C SER A 33 2.57 11.86 -17.57
N PHE A 34 1.58 11.65 -18.43
CA PHE A 34 1.67 11.88 -19.87
C PHE A 34 0.68 12.97 -20.28
N SER A 35 1.18 14.05 -20.84
CA SER A 35 0.35 15.21 -21.25
C SER A 35 -0.57 15.72 -20.14
N GLY A 36 -0.10 15.74 -18.90
CA GLY A 36 -0.87 16.17 -17.73
C GLY A 36 -1.85 15.14 -17.16
N GLN A 37 -2.03 14.00 -17.81
CA GLN A 37 -2.88 12.91 -17.31
C GLN A 37 -2.08 11.93 -16.45
N PRO A 38 -2.62 11.49 -15.30
CA PRO A 38 -1.96 10.53 -14.44
C PRO A 38 -2.18 9.09 -14.91
N TYR A 39 -1.10 8.30 -14.93
CA TYR A 39 -1.12 6.87 -15.22
C TYR A 39 -0.38 6.12 -14.13
N ILE A 40 -0.92 4.98 -13.73
CA ILE A 40 -0.23 4.10 -12.76
C ILE A 40 0.84 3.30 -13.50
N ASP A 41 2.06 3.33 -12.99
CA ASP A 41 3.08 2.37 -13.38
C ASP A 41 2.73 1.00 -12.78
N VAL A 42 2.26 0.09 -13.64
CA VAL A 42 1.78 -1.23 -13.24
C VAL A 42 2.88 -2.05 -12.58
N ARG A 43 4.11 -2.03 -13.13
CA ARG A 43 5.24 -2.79 -12.60
C ARG A 43 5.68 -2.23 -11.24
N ALA A 44 5.79 -0.91 -11.09
CA ALA A 44 6.08 -0.27 -9.82
C ALA A 44 4.99 -0.58 -8.80
N SER A 45 3.73 -0.52 -9.21
CA SER A 45 2.59 -0.83 -8.35
C SER A 45 2.65 -2.26 -7.82
N PHE A 46 2.84 -3.27 -8.68
CA PHE A 46 2.96 -4.66 -8.23
C PHE A 46 4.18 -4.88 -7.35
N ASN A 47 5.34 -4.31 -7.68
CA ASN A 47 6.52 -4.40 -6.82
C ASN A 47 6.29 -3.82 -5.42
N SER A 48 5.46 -2.78 -5.29
CA SER A 48 5.14 -2.17 -4.00
C SER A 48 4.20 -3.03 -3.13
N PHE A 49 3.61 -4.09 -3.68
CA PHE A 49 2.83 -5.08 -2.94
C PHE A 49 3.60 -6.36 -2.62
N ILE A 50 4.85 -6.46 -3.04
CA ILE A 50 5.69 -7.61 -2.71
C ILE A 50 6.17 -7.49 -1.25
N PRO A 51 5.97 -8.52 -0.40
CA PRO A 51 6.53 -8.53 0.95
C PRO A 51 8.06 -8.37 0.93
N ALA A 52 8.59 -7.47 1.77
CA ALA A 52 10.02 -7.14 1.78
C ALA A 52 10.93 -8.33 2.18
N LYS A 53 10.39 -9.29 2.92
CA LYS A 53 11.13 -10.48 3.41
C LYS A 53 11.21 -11.62 2.41
N LEU A 54 10.55 -11.53 1.26
CA LEU A 54 10.67 -12.54 0.22
C LEU A 54 12.03 -12.44 -0.47
N SER A 55 12.60 -13.61 -0.84
CA SER A 55 13.82 -13.65 -1.65
C SER A 55 13.61 -12.99 -3.00
N GLU A 56 14.69 -12.46 -3.60
CA GLU A 56 14.63 -11.79 -4.89
C GLU A 56 14.04 -12.69 -5.98
N LYS A 57 14.42 -13.97 -5.97
CA LYS A 57 13.90 -14.96 -6.90
C LYS A 57 12.38 -15.12 -6.84
N VAL A 58 11.84 -15.25 -5.63
CA VAL A 58 10.37 -15.40 -5.43
C VAL A 58 9.66 -14.09 -5.73
N SER A 59 10.24 -12.96 -5.33
CA SER A 59 9.70 -11.63 -5.61
C SER A 59 9.54 -11.35 -7.10
N LYS A 60 10.56 -11.70 -7.89
CA LYS A 60 10.51 -11.54 -9.35
C LYS A 60 9.40 -12.39 -9.95
N LYS A 61 9.35 -13.69 -9.61
CA LYS A 61 8.28 -14.59 -10.08
C LYS A 61 6.89 -14.03 -9.74
N LEU A 62 6.71 -13.54 -8.51
CA LEU A 62 5.43 -13.02 -8.04
C LEU A 62 5.03 -11.74 -8.83
N ALA A 63 5.97 -10.82 -9.05
CA ALA A 63 5.70 -9.62 -9.85
C ALA A 63 5.34 -9.97 -11.29
N ASP A 64 6.08 -10.90 -11.91
CA ASP A 64 5.82 -11.34 -13.27
C ASP A 64 4.48 -12.09 -13.38
N ALA A 65 4.10 -12.90 -12.38
CA ALA A 65 2.79 -13.54 -12.30
C ALA A 65 1.65 -12.50 -12.23
N TYR A 66 1.76 -11.48 -11.37
CA TYR A 66 0.75 -10.42 -11.28
C TYR A 66 0.57 -9.65 -12.59
N ILE A 67 1.68 -9.37 -13.30
CA ILE A 67 1.63 -8.72 -14.62
C ILE A 67 0.93 -9.61 -15.62
N SER A 68 1.24 -10.91 -15.65
CA SER A 68 0.62 -11.87 -16.57
C SER A 68 -0.87 -12.02 -16.28
N ILE A 69 -1.26 -12.14 -15.00
CA ILE A 69 -2.68 -12.21 -14.60
C ILE A 69 -3.44 -10.95 -15.09
N LEU A 70 -2.86 -9.75 -14.93
CA LEU A 70 -3.48 -8.53 -15.43
C LEU A 70 -3.58 -8.50 -16.96
N SER A 71 -2.54 -8.97 -17.66
CA SER A 71 -2.53 -9.05 -19.13
C SER A 71 -3.62 -9.98 -19.66
N ASP A 72 -3.85 -11.10 -18.98
CA ASP A 72 -4.90 -12.06 -19.32
C ASP A 72 -6.30 -11.56 -18.93
N ASN A 73 -6.38 -10.63 -17.96
CA ASN A 73 -7.62 -10.09 -17.41
C ASN A 73 -7.60 -8.56 -17.32
N PRO A 74 -7.51 -7.83 -18.44
CA PRO A 74 -7.33 -6.38 -18.45
C PRO A 74 -8.46 -5.60 -17.77
N HIS A 75 -9.64 -6.21 -17.64
CA HIS A 75 -10.78 -5.60 -16.93
C HIS A 75 -10.59 -5.51 -15.41
N TYR A 76 -9.52 -6.12 -14.84
CA TYR A 76 -9.15 -5.99 -13.42
C TYR A 76 -8.20 -4.82 -13.13
N HIS A 77 -7.95 -3.94 -14.10
CA HIS A 77 -7.00 -2.83 -13.96
C HIS A 77 -7.30 -1.89 -12.78
N ASP A 78 -8.55 -1.76 -12.37
CA ASP A 78 -9.01 -0.97 -11.21
C ASP A 78 -9.20 -1.81 -9.93
N LYS A 79 -9.00 -3.13 -10.00
CA LYS A 79 -9.25 -4.09 -8.91
C LYS A 79 -8.01 -4.91 -8.55
N ILE A 80 -6.82 -4.40 -8.84
CA ILE A 80 -5.56 -5.16 -8.70
C ILE A 80 -5.32 -5.68 -7.29
N GLU A 81 -5.73 -4.95 -6.25
CA GLU A 81 -5.58 -5.39 -4.84
C GLU A 81 -6.62 -6.43 -4.41
N PHE A 82 -7.65 -6.67 -5.20
CA PHE A 82 -8.72 -7.63 -4.89
C PHE A 82 -8.63 -8.88 -5.75
N GLU A 83 -8.42 -8.68 -7.05
CA GLU A 83 -8.53 -9.76 -8.03
C GLU A 83 -7.17 -10.32 -8.47
N ILE A 84 -6.07 -9.55 -8.31
CA ILE A 84 -4.76 -9.95 -8.82
C ILE A 84 -3.76 -10.16 -7.68
N ALA A 85 -3.38 -9.10 -6.99
CA ALA A 85 -2.33 -9.15 -5.98
C ALA A 85 -2.88 -9.63 -4.64
N PHE A 86 -2.15 -10.55 -4.00
CA PHE A 86 -2.40 -10.89 -2.61
C PHE A 86 -1.69 -9.89 -1.71
N THR A 87 -2.47 -9.10 -0.99
CA THR A 87 -1.97 -8.05 -0.10
C THR A 87 -2.34 -8.29 1.36
N ILE A 88 -3.16 -9.29 1.66
CA ILE A 88 -3.63 -9.63 2.99
C ILE A 88 -3.64 -11.15 3.11
N TRP A 89 -3.25 -11.65 4.28
CA TRP A 89 -3.45 -13.05 4.62
C TRP A 89 -4.87 -13.28 5.13
N THR A 90 -5.48 -14.40 4.71
CA THR A 90 -6.76 -14.91 5.21
C THR A 90 -6.63 -16.39 5.52
N PRO A 91 -7.51 -17.01 6.34
CA PRO A 91 -7.47 -18.45 6.61
C PRO A 91 -7.49 -19.34 5.37
N GLU A 92 -8.14 -18.90 4.29
CA GLU A 92 -8.22 -19.63 3.03
C GLU A 92 -7.13 -19.26 2.01
N PHE A 93 -6.13 -18.48 2.44
CA PHE A 93 -5.09 -17.95 1.57
C PHE A 93 -4.44 -19.02 0.68
N LEU A 94 -4.00 -20.13 1.25
CA LEU A 94 -3.30 -21.19 0.49
C LEU A 94 -4.16 -21.75 -0.64
N LYS A 95 -5.44 -21.97 -0.40
CA LYS A 95 -6.39 -22.46 -1.42
C LYS A 95 -6.47 -21.47 -2.60
N HIS A 96 -6.71 -20.21 -2.31
CA HIS A 96 -6.87 -19.18 -3.33
C HIS A 96 -5.55 -18.86 -4.05
N ALA A 97 -4.44 -18.85 -3.31
CA ALA A 97 -3.12 -18.56 -3.88
C ALA A 97 -2.65 -19.65 -4.83
N ARG A 98 -2.89 -20.93 -4.53
CA ARG A 98 -2.59 -22.01 -5.46
C ARG A 98 -3.36 -21.86 -6.77
N ILE A 99 -4.67 -21.69 -6.70
CA ILE A 99 -5.52 -21.55 -7.89
C ILE A 99 -5.04 -20.37 -8.75
N ARG A 100 -4.65 -19.24 -8.13
CA ARG A 100 -4.31 -18.00 -8.84
C ARG A 100 -2.87 -17.96 -9.32
N LEU A 101 -1.90 -18.53 -8.58
CA LEU A 101 -0.47 -18.31 -8.82
C LEU A 101 0.27 -19.51 -9.39
N GLU A 102 -0.15 -20.76 -9.13
CA GLU A 102 0.50 -21.95 -9.69
C GLU A 102 0.48 -21.96 -11.23
N PRO A 103 -0.63 -21.57 -11.92
CA PRO A 103 -0.64 -21.48 -13.38
C PRO A 103 0.39 -20.49 -13.95
N TYR A 104 0.85 -19.54 -13.15
CA TYR A 104 1.84 -18.53 -13.53
C TYR A 104 3.26 -18.83 -13.00
N GLY A 105 3.54 -20.08 -12.62
CA GLY A 105 4.88 -20.59 -12.36
C GLY A 105 5.38 -20.42 -10.91
N LEU A 106 4.53 -20.08 -9.94
CA LEU A 106 4.89 -20.15 -8.53
C LEU A 106 4.72 -21.61 -8.03
N SER A 107 5.74 -22.10 -7.35
CA SER A 107 5.68 -23.41 -6.69
C SER A 107 4.90 -23.31 -5.37
N THR A 108 4.41 -24.47 -4.89
CA THR A 108 3.79 -24.55 -3.56
C THR A 108 4.71 -24.01 -2.46
N GLU A 109 6.03 -24.21 -2.56
CA GLU A 109 7.02 -23.66 -1.62
C GLU A 109 7.07 -22.13 -1.68
N ASP A 110 7.05 -21.53 -2.90
CA ASP A 110 7.02 -20.10 -3.09
C ASP A 110 5.74 -19.49 -2.45
N ILE A 111 4.60 -20.16 -2.61
CA ILE A 111 3.30 -19.75 -2.05
C ILE A 111 3.31 -19.84 -0.51
N CYS A 112 3.90 -20.87 0.08
CA CYS A 112 4.04 -20.96 1.54
C CYS A 112 4.92 -19.83 2.12
N LYS A 113 6.00 -19.46 1.42
CA LYS A 113 6.82 -18.31 1.82
C LYS A 113 6.05 -16.97 1.73
N LEU A 114 5.23 -16.83 0.70
CA LEU A 114 4.34 -15.69 0.55
C LEU A 114 3.31 -15.64 1.68
N GLU A 115 2.68 -16.76 2.04
CA GLU A 115 1.73 -16.86 3.15
C GLU A 115 2.33 -16.35 4.45
N ILE A 116 3.49 -16.88 4.84
CA ILE A 116 4.18 -16.48 6.09
C ILE A 116 4.44 -14.98 6.10
N SER A 117 4.89 -14.43 4.97
CA SER A 117 5.20 -13.02 4.86
C SER A 117 3.95 -12.14 4.95
N LEU A 118 2.86 -12.51 4.27
CA LEU A 118 1.59 -11.78 4.32
C LEU A 118 0.91 -11.90 5.68
N LYS A 119 1.01 -13.03 6.36
CA LYS A 119 0.50 -13.19 7.72
C LYS A 119 1.15 -12.20 8.69
N ASN A 120 2.47 -12.04 8.59
CA ASN A 120 3.19 -11.04 9.39
C ASN A 120 2.76 -9.60 9.07
N ILE A 121 2.57 -9.27 7.78
CA ILE A 121 2.09 -7.96 7.36
C ILE A 121 0.67 -7.69 7.89
N THR A 122 -0.21 -8.67 7.80
CA THR A 122 -1.59 -8.58 8.28
C THR A 122 -1.64 -8.35 9.79
N LEU A 123 -0.85 -9.11 10.56
CA LEU A 123 -0.74 -8.94 12.01
C LEU A 123 -0.12 -7.57 12.38
N ASN A 124 0.88 -7.12 11.62
CA ASN A 124 1.46 -5.79 11.82
C ASN A 124 0.42 -4.68 11.59
N ALA A 125 -0.43 -4.82 10.58
CA ALA A 125 -1.52 -3.87 10.33
C ALA A 125 -2.51 -3.80 11.49
N LEU A 126 -2.88 -4.94 12.05
CA LEU A 126 -3.81 -5.02 13.18
C LEU A 126 -3.21 -4.46 14.48
N SER A 127 -1.92 -4.66 14.73
CA SER A 127 -1.26 -4.20 15.97
C SER A 127 -0.95 -2.71 15.98
N ASN A 128 -0.77 -2.07 14.82
CA ASN A 128 -0.31 -0.70 14.70
C ASN A 128 -1.41 0.34 14.44
N PHE A 129 -2.70 -0.01 14.58
CA PHE A 129 -3.81 0.90 14.24
C PHE A 129 -3.87 2.17 15.12
N LYS A 130 -3.22 2.21 16.29
CA LYS A 130 -3.19 3.38 17.17
C LYS A 130 -2.27 4.50 16.67
N LYS A 131 -1.19 4.16 15.96
CA LYS A 131 -0.22 5.15 15.45
C LYS A 131 -0.85 6.25 14.58
N PRO A 132 -1.75 5.94 13.63
CA PRO A 132 -2.46 6.95 12.85
C PRO A 132 -3.22 7.96 13.71
N LEU A 133 -3.85 7.53 14.80
CA LEU A 133 -4.59 8.42 15.70
C LEU A 133 -3.66 9.38 16.44
N GLU A 134 -2.50 8.90 16.89
CA GLU A 134 -1.48 9.74 17.52
C GLU A 134 -0.93 10.78 16.55
N SER A 135 -0.69 10.39 15.30
CA SER A 135 -0.25 11.28 14.23
C SER A 135 -1.26 12.40 13.96
N ILE A 136 -2.56 12.08 13.88
CA ILE A 136 -3.63 13.07 13.69
C ILE A 136 -3.72 14.03 14.89
N ASN A 137 -3.54 13.54 16.11
CA ASN A 137 -3.49 14.40 17.29
C ASN A 137 -2.28 15.36 17.26
N GLN A 138 -1.14 14.89 16.75
CA GLN A 138 0.03 15.74 16.56
C GLN A 138 -0.23 16.80 15.47
N LEU A 139 -0.84 16.43 14.34
CA LEU A 139 -1.23 17.37 13.29
C LEU A 139 -2.13 18.49 13.85
N LYS A 140 -3.11 18.15 14.66
CA LYS A 140 -4.02 19.12 15.28
C LYS A 140 -3.27 20.13 16.16
N LYS A 141 -2.31 19.66 16.97
CA LYS A 141 -1.50 20.54 17.83
C LYS A 141 -0.59 21.46 16.98
N ARG A 142 0.09 20.91 15.98
CA ARG A 142 0.98 21.66 15.08
C ARG A 142 0.22 22.73 14.30
N ARG A 143 -0.92 22.39 13.72
CA ARG A 143 -1.80 23.34 13.04
C ARG A 143 -2.08 24.57 13.91
N ARG A 144 -2.49 24.38 15.16
CA ARG A 144 -2.78 25.47 16.08
C ARG A 144 -1.55 26.35 16.36
N SER A 145 -0.37 25.74 16.51
CA SER A 145 0.89 26.47 16.68
C SER A 145 1.24 27.32 15.47
N ILE A 146 1.03 26.79 14.26
CA ILE A 146 1.31 27.48 13.01
C ILE A 146 0.33 28.67 12.83
N GLU A 147 -0.95 28.48 13.09
CA GLU A 147 -1.97 29.54 13.01
C GLU A 147 -1.62 30.73 13.91
N LEU A 148 -1.08 30.47 15.10
CA LEU A 148 -0.71 31.48 16.10
C LEU A 148 0.70 32.07 15.89
N SER A 149 1.51 31.51 14.98
CA SER A 149 2.86 32.01 14.71
C SER A 149 2.85 33.35 13.98
N SER A 150 3.95 34.10 14.10
CA SER A 150 4.17 35.37 13.40
C SER A 150 4.86 35.21 12.04
N THR A 151 4.98 33.97 11.52
CA THR A 151 5.61 33.68 10.23
C THR A 151 4.75 34.18 9.05
N SER A 152 5.36 34.31 7.88
CA SER A 152 4.67 34.74 6.66
C SER A 152 3.52 33.79 6.28
N ILE A 153 2.55 34.26 5.51
CA ILE A 153 1.43 33.43 5.03
C ILE A 153 1.95 32.29 4.16
N GLU A 154 2.93 32.57 3.32
CA GLU A 154 3.58 31.60 2.43
C GLU A 154 4.22 30.45 3.24
N ASP A 155 5.00 30.79 4.28
CA ASP A 155 5.62 29.79 5.15
C ASP A 155 4.59 28.96 5.91
N LYS A 156 3.49 29.59 6.36
CA LYS A 156 2.37 28.85 6.99
C LYS A 156 1.75 27.85 6.02
N ILE A 157 1.50 28.25 4.76
CA ILE A 157 0.93 27.37 3.73
C ILE A 157 1.87 26.19 3.48
N PHE A 158 3.16 26.42 3.24
CA PHE A 158 4.12 25.35 3.01
C PHE A 158 4.22 24.41 4.21
N THR A 159 4.29 24.94 5.41
CA THR A 159 4.35 24.12 6.65
C THR A 159 3.09 23.30 6.84
N LEU A 160 1.90 23.88 6.61
CA LEU A 160 0.63 23.16 6.72
C LEU A 160 0.49 22.06 5.66
N LEU A 161 0.98 22.28 4.43
CA LEU A 161 0.97 21.25 3.39
C LEU A 161 1.92 20.09 3.73
N ASP A 162 3.14 20.40 4.21
CA ASP A 162 4.10 19.38 4.64
C ASP A 162 3.57 18.58 5.83
N ASP A 163 2.99 19.26 6.83
CA ASP A 163 2.34 18.61 7.97
C ASP A 163 1.14 17.77 7.55
N CYS A 164 0.34 18.23 6.60
CA CYS A 164 -0.75 17.46 6.03
C CYS A 164 -0.24 16.17 5.37
N LYS A 165 0.86 16.25 4.61
CA LYS A 165 1.51 15.09 4.00
C LYS A 165 1.96 14.08 5.06
N ARG A 166 2.74 14.54 6.05
CA ARG A 166 3.41 13.68 7.04
C ARG A 166 2.45 13.09 8.08
N PHE A 167 1.59 13.92 8.64
CA PHE A 167 0.75 13.55 9.79
C PHE A 167 -0.71 13.31 9.43
N GLY A 168 -1.17 13.82 8.29
CA GLY A 168 -2.54 13.67 7.81
C GLY A 168 -2.68 12.54 6.79
N THR A 169 -2.12 12.74 5.60
CA THR A 169 -2.31 11.81 4.47
C THR A 169 -1.72 10.43 4.74
N LEU A 170 -0.53 10.38 5.33
CA LEU A 170 0.09 9.10 5.70
C LEU A 170 -0.73 8.39 6.77
N ALA A 171 -1.19 9.10 7.80
CA ALA A 171 -2.05 8.52 8.83
C ALA A 171 -3.38 8.01 8.26
N PHE A 172 -3.99 8.75 7.33
CA PHE A 172 -5.19 8.30 6.62
C PHE A 172 -4.93 7.04 5.81
N ALA A 173 -3.81 6.97 5.06
CA ALA A 173 -3.45 5.80 4.29
C ALA A 173 -3.24 4.55 5.17
N HIS A 174 -2.65 4.72 6.36
CA HIS A 174 -2.52 3.64 7.36
C HIS A 174 -3.88 3.18 7.89
N ALA A 175 -4.76 4.12 8.27
CA ALA A 175 -6.10 3.80 8.76
C ALA A 175 -6.94 3.09 7.69
N ALA A 176 -6.87 3.55 6.44
CA ALA A 176 -7.54 2.93 5.30
C ALA A 176 -7.07 1.48 5.08
N ARG A 177 -5.77 1.23 5.16
CA ARG A 177 -5.20 -0.13 5.05
C ARG A 177 -5.67 -1.02 6.20
N SER A 178 -5.67 -0.53 7.44
CA SER A 178 -6.16 -1.30 8.59
C SER A 178 -7.66 -1.63 8.46
N GLY A 179 -8.46 -0.69 7.97
CA GLY A 179 -9.88 -0.93 7.67
C GLY A 179 -10.08 -1.97 6.56
N PHE A 180 -9.26 -1.93 5.51
CA PHE A 180 -9.26 -2.91 4.43
C PHE A 180 -8.92 -4.33 4.94
N VAL A 181 -7.88 -4.44 5.79
CA VAL A 181 -7.49 -5.71 6.44
C VAL A 181 -8.65 -6.24 7.28
N ALA A 182 -9.25 -5.43 8.13
CA ALA A 182 -10.36 -5.83 8.99
C ALA A 182 -11.57 -6.32 8.17
N THR A 183 -11.96 -5.59 7.15
CA THR A 183 -13.09 -5.96 6.28
C THR A 183 -12.83 -7.27 5.54
N THR A 184 -11.61 -7.47 5.04
CA THR A 184 -11.24 -8.70 4.32
C THR A 184 -11.24 -9.90 5.24
N LEU A 185 -10.72 -9.77 6.46
CA LEU A 185 -10.75 -10.85 7.46
C LEU A 185 -12.18 -11.19 7.88
N LEU A 186 -13.02 -10.19 8.17
CA LEU A 186 -14.42 -10.43 8.52
C LEU A 186 -15.16 -11.20 7.43
N LYS A 187 -15.02 -10.78 6.17
CA LYS A 187 -15.60 -11.49 5.03
C LYS A 187 -15.09 -12.93 4.90
N SER A 188 -13.82 -13.17 5.21
CA SER A 188 -13.26 -14.53 5.15
C SER A 188 -13.80 -15.45 6.25
N PHE A 189 -14.20 -14.92 7.40
CA PHE A 189 -14.82 -15.70 8.46
C PHE A 189 -16.27 -16.08 8.15
N ASP A 190 -17.01 -15.27 7.42
CA ASP A 190 -18.38 -15.59 6.98
C ASP A 190 -18.40 -16.78 6.01
N LEU A 191 -17.27 -17.09 5.36
CA LEU A 191 -17.11 -18.23 4.44
C LEU A 191 -16.77 -19.55 5.14
N ILE A 192 -16.42 -19.51 6.42
CA ILE A 192 -16.03 -20.65 7.24
C ILE A 192 -17.19 -21.07 8.14
#